data_b576943e48cd86561006e2233f1ae433
#
_entry.id   b576943e48cd86561006e2233f1ae433
#
_cell.length_a   1.000
_cell.length_b   1.000
_cell.length_c   1.000
_cell.angle_alpha   90.00
_cell.angle_beta   90.00
_cell.angle_gamma   90.00
#
_symmetry.space_group_name_H-M   'P 1'
#
loop_
_entity.id
_entity.type
_entity.pdbx_description
1 polymer ?
#
loop_
_entity_poly.entity_id
_entity_poly.type
_entity_poly.pdbx_seq_one_letter_code
_entity_poly.pdbx_strand_id
1 'polypeptide(L)'
;MAEKTYLQAISDGLREEMRRDKRVFVIGEDVGVYGGAFKVTLGFQEEFGAWRVIDAPLSETAIVGGCTGAAIMGMRPAGTPVPITIRLPSGGGFSGGPFHSQNPESSFAHIPGLKVICPATPEDAKGLLASAIQDPNPCLYFEHKHLYRRIKAEVPDERYETPFGKARVHQAGDDLSVITWGAMVYTAEEAAQQLDGDGVSVEILDLRTLVPWDKQAVLESVRKTSKVLVLHEDTHTGGFGGEIAATIAEEAFEDLDAPVKRITAPDTPVPFSPPLEKAFIPQVEDVVAGLRDLSEY
;
A
#
# COMPACT_ATOMS: atom_id res chain seq x y z
N MET A 1 4.27 10.27 21.38
CA MET A 1 4.06 10.30 19.91
C MET A 1 4.96 11.38 19.35
N ALA A 2 5.57 11.14 18.21
CA ALA A 2 6.42 12.11 17.53
C ALA A 2 5.97 12.24 16.07
N GLU A 3 6.10 13.43 15.50
CA GLU A 3 5.87 13.64 14.07
C GLU A 3 6.98 12.92 13.29
N LYS A 4 6.59 12.02 12.40
CA LYS A 4 7.49 11.23 11.56
C LYS A 4 7.03 11.25 10.11
N THR A 5 8.01 11.24 9.20
CA THR A 5 7.70 10.95 7.80
C THR A 5 7.32 9.48 7.63
N TYR A 6 6.63 9.17 6.56
CA TYR A 6 6.32 7.79 6.17
C TYR A 6 7.59 6.91 6.12
N LEU A 7 8.69 7.41 5.55
CA LEU A 7 9.97 6.71 5.51
C LEU A 7 10.55 6.46 6.91
N GLN A 8 10.52 7.46 7.79
CA GLN A 8 11.00 7.31 9.17
C GLN A 8 10.18 6.28 9.95
N ALA A 9 8.86 6.26 9.75
CA ALA A 9 7.97 5.28 10.39
C ALA A 9 8.32 3.84 9.98
N ILE A 10 8.60 3.62 8.69
CA ILE A 10 9.08 2.32 8.19
C ILE A 10 10.45 1.96 8.82
N SER A 11 11.39 2.89 8.81
CA SER A 11 12.73 2.68 9.39
C SER A 11 12.64 2.30 10.87
N ASP A 12 11.84 3.05 11.63
CA ASP A 12 11.65 2.80 13.06
C ASP A 12 10.99 1.44 13.33
N GLY A 13 9.92 1.11 12.59
CA GLY A 13 9.24 -0.18 12.72
C GLY A 13 10.17 -1.37 12.43
N LEU A 14 10.96 -1.28 11.37
CA LEU A 14 11.94 -2.31 11.04
C LEU A 14 13.04 -2.42 12.12
N ARG A 15 13.54 -1.30 12.61
CA ARG A 15 14.56 -1.24 13.68
C ARG A 15 14.05 -1.85 14.98
N GLU A 16 12.81 -1.56 15.34
CA GLU A 16 12.17 -2.14 16.54
C GLU A 16 12.06 -3.66 16.43
N GLU A 17 11.62 -4.20 15.29
CA GLU A 17 11.53 -5.65 15.09
C GLU A 17 12.91 -6.33 15.11
N MET A 18 13.93 -5.71 14.54
CA MET A 18 15.30 -6.22 14.59
C MET A 18 15.90 -6.17 16.01
N ARG A 19 15.55 -5.19 16.83
CA ARG A 19 15.94 -5.12 18.25
C ARG A 19 15.24 -6.20 19.07
N ARG A 20 13.96 -6.42 18.79
CA ARG A 20 13.11 -7.36 19.50
C ARG A 20 13.49 -8.82 19.24
N ASP A 21 13.77 -9.18 18.01
CA ASP A 21 14.11 -10.54 17.62
C ASP A 21 15.45 -10.61 16.86
N LYS A 22 16.44 -11.27 17.47
CA LYS A 22 17.78 -11.44 16.90
C LYS A 22 17.80 -12.27 15.60
N ARG A 23 16.73 -13.00 15.28
CA ARG A 23 16.59 -13.80 14.06
C ARG A 23 16.17 -12.95 12.86
N VAL A 24 15.58 -11.77 13.10
CA VAL A 24 15.21 -10.84 12.03
C VAL A 24 16.48 -10.23 11.44
N PHE A 25 16.66 -10.37 10.15
CA PHE A 25 17.74 -9.77 9.38
C PHE A 25 17.20 -9.11 8.11
N VAL A 26 17.97 -8.22 7.54
CA VAL A 26 17.67 -7.53 6.29
C VAL A 26 18.72 -7.90 5.27
N ILE A 27 18.28 -8.26 4.07
CA ILE A 27 19.15 -8.46 2.91
C ILE A 27 18.57 -7.71 1.73
N GLY A 28 19.38 -7.04 0.97
CA GLY A 28 18.96 -6.27 -0.20
C GLY A 28 20.12 -5.52 -0.81
N GLU A 29 19.81 -4.75 -1.83
CA GLU A 29 20.78 -3.95 -2.56
C GLU A 29 21.07 -2.66 -1.80
N ASP A 30 22.37 -2.41 -1.55
CA ASP A 30 22.87 -1.21 -0.85
C ASP A 30 22.27 -0.99 0.55
N VAL A 31 21.68 -2.01 1.19
CA VAL A 31 20.99 -1.87 2.49
C VAL A 31 21.96 -1.70 3.68
N GLY A 32 23.23 -2.01 3.50
CA GLY A 32 24.28 -1.93 4.52
C GLY A 32 24.73 -0.50 4.81
N VAL A 33 25.99 -0.20 4.55
CA VAL A 33 26.60 1.12 4.84
C VAL A 33 25.87 2.25 4.13
N TYR A 34 25.43 2.03 2.90
CA TYR A 34 24.72 3.04 2.12
C TYR A 34 23.30 3.31 2.66
N GLY A 35 22.67 2.34 3.33
CA GLY A 35 21.36 2.47 3.98
C GLY A 35 20.15 2.32 3.03
N GLY A 36 20.36 1.65 1.90
CA GLY A 36 19.35 1.50 0.85
C GLY A 36 19.19 2.74 -0.04
N ALA A 37 18.59 2.56 -1.22
CA ALA A 37 18.36 3.63 -2.20
C ALA A 37 17.60 4.82 -1.61
N PHE A 38 16.68 4.58 -0.70
CA PHE A 38 15.84 5.60 -0.05
C PHE A 38 16.26 5.92 1.40
N LYS A 39 17.33 5.31 1.92
CA LYS A 39 17.88 5.52 3.27
C LYS A 39 17.03 4.97 4.42
N VAL A 40 16.20 3.98 4.17
CA VAL A 40 15.38 3.32 5.21
C VAL A 40 16.25 2.59 6.23
N THR A 41 17.34 1.94 5.79
CA THR A 41 18.25 1.16 6.64
C THR A 41 19.54 1.89 7.02
N LEU A 42 19.55 3.23 6.88
CA LEU A 42 20.73 4.03 7.25
C LEU A 42 21.09 3.84 8.75
N GLY A 43 22.35 3.51 9.02
CA GLY A 43 22.86 3.25 10.37
C GLY A 43 22.52 1.86 10.93
N PHE A 44 21.77 1.03 10.19
CA PHE A 44 21.41 -0.32 10.67
C PHE A 44 22.61 -1.25 10.75
N GLN A 45 23.52 -1.20 9.78
CA GLN A 45 24.69 -2.06 9.80
C GLN A 45 25.65 -1.74 10.96
N GLU A 46 25.73 -0.47 11.37
CA GLU A 46 26.48 -0.05 12.56
C GLU A 46 25.84 -0.58 13.85
N GLU A 47 24.51 -0.61 13.92
CA GLU A 47 23.76 -1.05 15.09
C GLU A 47 23.67 -2.57 15.20
N PHE A 48 23.39 -3.26 14.10
CA PHE A 48 23.06 -4.70 14.10
C PHE A 48 24.18 -5.60 13.58
N GLY A 49 25.18 -5.02 12.91
CA GLY A 49 26.29 -5.74 12.31
C GLY A 49 26.00 -6.28 10.91
N ALA A 50 27.07 -6.55 10.15
CA ALA A 50 27.01 -6.98 8.76
C ALA A 50 26.32 -8.35 8.53
N TRP A 51 26.22 -9.19 9.56
CA TRP A 51 25.51 -10.47 9.48
C TRP A 51 23.99 -10.34 9.60
N ARG A 52 23.50 -9.20 10.04
CA ARG A 52 22.06 -8.93 10.13
C ARG A 52 21.58 -7.86 9.16
N VAL A 53 22.51 -7.13 8.54
CA VAL A 53 22.22 -6.16 7.48
C VAL A 53 23.16 -6.46 6.32
N ILE A 54 22.68 -7.25 5.39
CA ILE A 54 23.48 -7.94 4.36
C ILE A 54 23.30 -7.23 3.02
N ASP A 55 24.38 -6.65 2.51
CA ASP A 55 24.39 -6.15 1.13
C ASP A 55 24.44 -7.32 0.15
N ALA A 56 23.55 -7.31 -0.81
CA ALA A 56 23.52 -8.25 -1.92
C ALA A 56 23.83 -7.54 -3.24
N PRO A 57 24.43 -8.23 -4.20
CA PRO A 57 24.50 -7.74 -5.58
C PRO A 57 23.08 -7.52 -6.15
N LEU A 58 22.97 -6.71 -7.20
CA LEU A 58 21.73 -6.51 -7.95
C LEU A 58 21.24 -7.85 -8.53
N SER A 59 20.30 -8.48 -7.84
CA SER A 59 19.81 -9.82 -8.19
C SER A 59 18.56 -10.19 -7.37
N GLU A 60 17.46 -9.49 -7.59
CA GLU A 60 16.24 -9.57 -6.77
C GLU A 60 15.71 -11.01 -6.65
N THR A 61 15.74 -11.77 -7.74
CA THR A 61 15.32 -13.19 -7.73
C THR A 61 16.19 -14.03 -6.79
N ALA A 62 17.51 -13.80 -6.76
CA ALA A 62 18.43 -14.51 -5.88
C ALA A 62 18.24 -14.07 -4.42
N ILE A 63 17.99 -12.78 -4.18
CA ILE A 63 17.69 -12.24 -2.85
C ILE A 63 16.44 -12.91 -2.28
N VAL A 64 15.33 -12.88 -3.03
CA VAL A 64 14.07 -13.49 -2.59
C VAL A 64 14.20 -15.00 -2.44
N GLY A 65 14.86 -15.69 -3.38
CA GLY A 65 15.11 -17.13 -3.29
C GLY A 65 15.98 -17.53 -2.10
N GLY A 66 17.03 -16.74 -1.83
CA GLY A 66 17.91 -16.93 -0.65
C GLY A 66 17.17 -16.72 0.67
N CYS A 67 16.34 -15.67 0.77
CA CYS A 67 15.50 -15.43 1.93
C CYS A 67 14.49 -16.56 2.15
N THR A 68 13.85 -17.04 1.08
CA THR A 68 12.93 -18.17 1.12
C THR A 68 13.64 -19.42 1.64
N GLY A 69 14.83 -19.74 1.12
CA GLY A 69 15.65 -20.86 1.57
C GLY A 69 16.05 -20.72 3.05
N ALA A 70 16.46 -19.54 3.47
CA ALA A 70 16.82 -19.27 4.87
C ALA A 70 15.59 -19.43 5.81
N ALA A 71 14.44 -18.95 5.41
CA ALA A 71 13.18 -19.13 6.15
C ALA A 71 12.81 -20.62 6.28
N ILE A 72 12.92 -21.37 5.18
CA ILE A 72 12.66 -22.81 5.14
C ILE A 72 13.62 -23.57 6.08
N MET A 73 14.88 -23.23 6.14
CA MET A 73 15.87 -23.89 7.02
C MET A 73 15.64 -23.64 8.51
N GLY A 74 14.94 -22.58 8.88
CA GLY A 74 14.53 -22.30 10.26
C GLY A 74 13.21 -22.95 10.69
N MET A 75 12.67 -23.88 9.93
CA MET A 75 11.28 -24.33 10.00
C MET A 75 10.88 -25.26 11.13
N ARG A 76 9.58 -25.15 11.47
CA ARG A 76 8.83 -26.05 12.35
C ARG A 76 7.98 -27.05 11.51
N PRO A 77 7.75 -28.27 12.01
CA PRO A 77 7.31 -29.41 11.19
C PRO A 77 5.81 -29.55 10.90
N ALA A 78 4.99 -28.50 10.86
CA ALA A 78 3.59 -28.68 10.45
C ALA A 78 3.09 -27.44 9.72
N GLY A 79 2.95 -27.57 8.39
CA GLY A 79 2.64 -26.42 7.52
C GLY A 79 3.86 -25.49 7.45
N THR A 80 4.47 -25.42 6.31
CA THR A 80 5.76 -24.77 6.12
C THR A 80 5.63 -23.24 6.20
N PRO A 81 5.82 -22.55 7.34
CA PRO A 81 5.84 -21.11 7.36
C PRO A 81 7.06 -20.61 6.58
N VAL A 82 6.83 -19.60 5.75
CA VAL A 82 7.89 -18.86 5.06
C VAL A 82 7.80 -17.41 5.54
N PRO A 83 8.30 -17.08 6.74
CA PRO A 83 8.16 -15.76 7.35
C PRO A 83 9.14 -14.78 6.68
N ILE A 84 8.80 -14.35 5.48
CA ILE A 84 9.55 -13.33 4.75
C ILE A 84 8.65 -12.12 4.49
N THR A 85 9.20 -10.94 4.68
CA THR A 85 8.59 -9.67 4.28
C THR A 85 9.41 -9.09 3.15
N ILE A 86 8.82 -9.03 1.97
CA ILE A 86 9.45 -8.45 0.79
C ILE A 86 8.96 -7.01 0.70
N ARG A 87 9.85 -6.07 0.96
CA ARG A 87 9.59 -4.64 0.84
C ARG A 87 9.82 -4.22 -0.61
N LEU A 88 8.80 -3.61 -1.20
CA LEU A 88 8.73 -3.28 -2.62
C LEU A 88 8.43 -1.78 -2.79
N PRO A 89 9.46 -0.94 -3.00
CA PRO A 89 9.23 0.45 -3.40
C PRO A 89 8.48 0.50 -4.74
N SER A 90 7.25 1.03 -4.74
CA SER A 90 6.34 1.07 -5.89
C SER A 90 5.87 2.49 -6.21
N GLY A 91 5.05 2.65 -7.22
CA GLY A 91 4.33 3.86 -7.54
C GLY A 91 5.11 4.91 -8.33
N GLY A 92 4.37 5.76 -9.01
CA GLY A 92 4.86 6.83 -9.85
C GLY A 92 5.13 8.15 -9.11
N GLY A 93 5.20 9.22 -9.89
CA GLY A 93 5.43 10.58 -9.38
C GLY A 93 6.89 10.95 -9.19
N PHE A 94 7.83 10.18 -9.78
CA PHE A 94 9.26 10.51 -9.78
C PHE A 94 9.97 10.18 -11.11
N SER A 95 9.19 9.91 -12.17
CA SER A 95 9.68 9.67 -13.53
C SER A 95 10.63 8.47 -13.70
N GLY A 96 10.38 7.40 -12.95
CA GLY A 96 11.15 6.16 -13.02
C GLY A 96 10.75 5.23 -14.18
N GLY A 97 9.70 5.56 -14.92
CA GLY A 97 9.21 4.79 -16.07
C GLY A 97 8.74 3.38 -15.72
N PRO A 98 8.67 2.47 -16.72
CA PRO A 98 8.09 1.14 -16.53
C PRO A 98 8.90 0.23 -15.59
N PHE A 99 10.15 0.56 -15.28
CA PHE A 99 10.98 -0.23 -14.39
C PHE A 99 10.85 0.12 -12.91
N HIS A 100 10.50 1.38 -12.61
CA HIS A 100 10.55 1.88 -11.23
C HIS A 100 9.29 2.65 -10.80
N SER A 101 8.29 2.85 -11.67
CA SER A 101 7.09 3.64 -11.36
C SER A 101 5.79 2.84 -11.42
N GLN A 102 5.84 1.51 -11.54
CA GLN A 102 4.64 0.68 -11.57
C GLN A 102 4.06 0.41 -10.18
N ASN A 103 2.76 0.07 -10.16
CA ASN A 103 2.03 -0.47 -9.03
C ASN A 103 1.58 -1.91 -9.36
N PRO A 104 2.44 -2.93 -9.17
CA PRO A 104 2.17 -4.30 -9.61
C PRO A 104 1.43 -5.15 -8.58
N GLU A 105 0.79 -4.55 -7.58
CA GLU A 105 0.14 -5.26 -6.48
C GLU A 105 -0.92 -6.26 -6.93
N SER A 106 -1.66 -5.97 -8.00
CA SER A 106 -2.70 -6.86 -8.55
C SER A 106 -2.12 -8.18 -9.05
N SER A 107 -0.93 -8.16 -9.65
CA SER A 107 -0.25 -9.36 -10.13
C SER A 107 0.08 -10.33 -9.00
N PHE A 108 0.37 -9.81 -7.80
CA PHE A 108 0.65 -10.62 -6.62
C PHE A 108 -0.62 -10.97 -5.84
N ALA A 109 -1.63 -10.12 -5.86
CA ALA A 109 -2.93 -10.39 -5.25
C ALA A 109 -3.62 -11.63 -5.86
N HIS A 110 -3.34 -11.93 -7.13
CA HIS A 110 -3.83 -13.13 -7.81
C HIS A 110 -3.24 -14.44 -7.28
N ILE A 111 -2.14 -14.42 -6.54
CA ILE A 111 -1.43 -15.62 -6.10
C ILE A 111 -1.90 -16.03 -4.70
N PRO A 112 -2.66 -17.15 -4.54
CA PRO A 112 -3.12 -17.62 -3.25
C PRO A 112 -1.96 -17.90 -2.28
N GLY A 113 -2.09 -17.45 -1.03
CA GLY A 113 -1.10 -17.67 0.02
C GLY A 113 -0.12 -16.50 0.22
N LEU A 114 -0.04 -15.56 -0.72
CA LEU A 114 0.65 -14.29 -0.50
C LEU A 114 -0.23 -13.29 0.23
N LYS A 115 0.38 -12.42 1.01
CA LYS A 115 -0.29 -11.23 1.56
C LYS A 115 0.21 -9.98 0.85
N VAL A 116 -0.70 -9.06 0.54
CA VAL A 116 -0.41 -7.83 -0.20
C VAL A 116 -0.82 -6.63 0.64
N ILE A 117 0.14 -5.78 0.96
CA ILE A 117 0.02 -4.71 1.95
C ILE A 117 0.44 -3.40 1.28
N CYS A 118 -0.41 -2.37 1.35
CA CYS A 118 -0.23 -1.09 0.66
C CYS A 118 -0.57 0.08 1.60
N PRO A 119 0.25 0.37 2.62
CA PRO A 119 -0.04 1.44 3.57
C PRO A 119 0.00 2.83 2.91
N ALA A 120 -0.85 3.73 3.41
CA ALA A 120 -0.88 5.14 2.99
C ALA A 120 -0.27 6.07 4.05
N THR A 121 -0.53 5.82 5.34
CA THR A 121 -0.12 6.71 6.43
C THR A 121 1.17 6.26 7.13
N PRO A 122 1.93 7.16 7.77
CA PRO A 122 3.11 6.78 8.57
C PRO A 122 2.77 5.82 9.71
N GLU A 123 1.62 6.01 10.37
CA GLU A 123 1.15 5.12 11.43
C GLU A 123 0.94 3.69 10.90
N ASP A 124 0.16 3.54 9.83
CA ASP A 124 -0.10 2.24 9.23
C ASP A 124 1.19 1.63 8.65
N ALA A 125 2.08 2.45 8.09
CA ALA A 125 3.37 1.97 7.59
C ALA A 125 4.25 1.34 8.68
N LYS A 126 4.25 1.87 9.90
CA LYS A 126 4.95 1.26 11.04
C LYS A 126 4.23 0.00 11.53
N GLY A 127 2.91 0.10 11.78
CA GLY A 127 2.15 -0.99 12.40
C GLY A 127 1.95 -2.21 11.48
N LEU A 128 1.67 -1.99 10.19
CA LEU A 128 1.55 -3.08 9.22
C LEU A 128 2.89 -3.76 8.93
N LEU A 129 4.01 -3.02 8.97
CA LEU A 129 5.33 -3.63 8.82
C LEU A 129 5.66 -4.56 10.01
N ALA A 130 5.33 -4.13 11.22
CA ALA A 130 5.48 -4.98 12.40
C ALA A 130 4.63 -6.26 12.27
N SER A 131 3.39 -6.15 11.81
CA SER A 131 2.53 -7.31 11.53
C SER A 131 3.10 -8.22 10.45
N ALA A 132 3.64 -7.65 9.37
CA ALA A 132 4.24 -8.41 8.26
C ALA A 132 5.46 -9.23 8.70
N ILE A 133 6.33 -8.65 9.52
CA ILE A 133 7.52 -9.34 10.03
C ILE A 133 7.14 -10.48 11.00
N GLN A 134 6.00 -10.36 11.68
CA GLN A 134 5.50 -11.40 12.60
C GLN A 134 4.69 -12.49 11.90
N ASP A 135 4.23 -12.25 10.68
CA ASP A 135 3.40 -13.21 9.96
C ASP A 135 4.20 -14.45 9.55
N PRO A 136 3.65 -15.66 9.74
CA PRO A 136 4.31 -16.89 9.33
C PRO A 136 4.32 -17.12 7.80
N ASN A 137 3.60 -16.31 7.03
CA ASN A 137 3.50 -16.46 5.58
C ASN A 137 4.19 -15.30 4.85
N PRO A 138 4.49 -15.45 3.55
CA PRO A 138 5.11 -14.39 2.77
C PRO A 138 4.22 -13.15 2.68
N CYS A 139 4.79 -12.00 3.02
CA CYS A 139 4.15 -10.68 2.93
C CYS A 139 4.86 -9.83 1.89
N LEU A 140 4.11 -9.31 0.93
CA LEU A 140 4.58 -8.29 0.00
C LEU A 140 4.12 -6.94 0.51
N TYR A 141 5.09 -6.10 0.83
CA TYR A 141 4.87 -4.82 1.48
C TYR A 141 5.23 -3.69 0.50
N PHE A 142 4.20 -3.13 -0.16
CA PHE A 142 4.34 -2.10 -1.18
C PHE A 142 4.45 -0.72 -0.54
N GLU A 143 5.59 -0.09 -0.73
CA GLU A 143 5.91 1.24 -0.21
C GLU A 143 5.83 2.26 -1.34
N HIS A 144 4.78 3.07 -1.36
CA HIS A 144 4.65 4.06 -2.40
C HIS A 144 5.70 5.17 -2.26
N LYS A 145 6.62 5.27 -3.22
CA LYS A 145 7.79 6.17 -3.16
C LYS A 145 7.44 7.64 -3.02
N HIS A 146 6.32 8.06 -3.63
CA HIS A 146 5.83 9.43 -3.53
C HIS A 146 5.54 9.84 -2.08
N LEU A 147 5.16 8.90 -1.21
CA LEU A 147 4.82 9.16 0.19
C LEU A 147 6.04 9.32 1.10
N TYR A 148 7.20 8.77 0.75
CA TYR A 148 8.35 8.64 1.65
C TYR A 148 8.72 9.90 2.44
N ARG A 149 8.70 11.06 1.80
CA ARG A 149 9.12 12.33 2.40
C ARG A 149 8.04 13.40 2.40
N ARG A 150 6.93 13.15 1.71
CA ARG A 150 5.84 14.13 1.56
C ARG A 150 4.85 14.05 2.70
N ILE A 151 4.57 12.83 3.17
CA ILE A 151 3.58 12.63 4.22
C ILE A 151 4.26 12.54 5.57
N LYS A 152 3.71 13.27 6.52
CA LYS A 152 4.11 13.27 7.92
C LYS A 152 2.87 13.14 8.79
N ALA A 153 2.98 12.41 9.87
CA ALA A 153 1.94 12.29 10.88
C ALA A 153 2.55 11.98 12.25
N GLU A 154 1.75 12.16 13.28
CA GLU A 154 2.05 11.66 14.63
C GLU A 154 2.05 10.13 14.62
N VAL A 155 3.15 9.52 15.08
CA VAL A 155 3.30 8.07 15.16
C VAL A 155 3.65 7.70 16.58
N PRO A 156 2.98 6.68 17.18
CA PRO A 156 3.37 6.18 18.50
C PRO A 156 4.84 5.76 18.54
N ASP A 157 5.55 6.18 19.59
CA ASP A 157 6.96 5.77 19.79
C ASP A 157 7.04 4.30 20.17
N GLU A 158 6.03 3.81 20.90
CA GLU A 158 5.94 2.41 21.30
C GLU A 158 5.67 1.51 20.08
N ARG A 159 6.06 0.23 20.23
CA ARG A 159 5.74 -0.80 19.24
C ARG A 159 4.24 -1.12 19.27
N TYR A 160 3.67 -1.24 18.10
CA TYR A 160 2.30 -1.71 17.89
C TYR A 160 2.19 -2.49 16.58
N GLU A 161 1.11 -3.23 16.44
CA GLU A 161 0.75 -3.95 15.22
C GLU A 161 -0.58 -3.43 14.69
N THR A 162 -0.68 -3.30 13.37
CA THR A 162 -1.94 -3.01 12.68
C THR A 162 -2.44 -4.31 12.03
N PRO A 163 -3.65 -4.77 12.30
CA PRO A 163 -4.16 -6.02 11.77
C PRO A 163 -4.37 -5.94 10.26
N PHE A 164 -4.07 -7.03 9.54
CA PHE A 164 -4.42 -7.20 8.14
C PHE A 164 -5.93 -7.39 7.95
N GLY A 165 -6.43 -7.05 6.76
CA GLY A 165 -7.83 -7.22 6.42
C GLY A 165 -8.76 -6.28 7.20
N LYS A 166 -8.24 -5.14 7.64
CA LYS A 166 -9.00 -4.07 8.29
C LYS A 166 -8.74 -2.75 7.59
N ALA A 167 -9.77 -2.23 6.93
CA ALA A 167 -9.75 -0.92 6.31
C ALA A 167 -9.76 0.20 7.37
N ARG A 168 -9.40 1.40 6.94
CA ARG A 168 -9.46 2.63 7.75
C ARG A 168 -10.39 3.61 7.08
N VAL A 169 -11.35 4.13 7.79
CA VAL A 169 -12.05 5.34 7.36
C VAL A 169 -11.07 6.49 7.51
N HIS A 170 -10.49 6.91 6.39
CA HIS A 170 -9.54 8.02 6.34
C HIS A 170 -10.27 9.36 6.51
N GLN A 171 -11.41 9.48 5.84
CA GLN A 171 -12.34 10.59 5.96
C GLN A 171 -13.77 10.05 6.03
N ALA A 172 -14.56 10.53 6.98
CA ALA A 172 -15.97 10.20 7.06
C ALA A 172 -16.78 11.06 6.08
N GLY A 173 -17.83 10.48 5.49
CA GLY A 173 -18.76 11.15 4.58
C GLY A 173 -20.01 10.31 4.38
N ASP A 174 -21.09 10.90 3.86
CA ASP A 174 -22.40 10.25 3.83
C ASP A 174 -23.04 10.17 2.42
N ASP A 175 -22.50 10.90 1.42
CA ASP A 175 -23.10 10.97 0.10
C ASP A 175 -22.44 10.04 -0.94
N LEU A 176 -21.12 9.87 -0.86
CA LEU A 176 -20.31 9.10 -1.81
C LEU A 176 -19.19 8.36 -1.07
N SER A 177 -18.82 7.18 -1.56
CA SER A 177 -17.66 6.44 -1.07
C SER A 177 -16.54 6.39 -2.10
N VAL A 178 -15.31 6.65 -1.67
CA VAL A 178 -14.08 6.36 -2.42
C VAL A 178 -13.35 5.22 -1.75
N ILE A 179 -13.20 4.10 -2.44
CA ILE A 179 -12.43 2.94 -2.00
C ILE A 179 -11.05 3.01 -2.65
N THR A 180 -10.00 3.08 -1.83
CA THR A 180 -8.65 3.33 -2.35
C THR A 180 -7.56 2.78 -1.43
N TRP A 181 -6.29 2.93 -1.81
CA TRP A 181 -5.10 2.56 -1.01
C TRP A 181 -3.85 3.32 -1.47
N GLY A 182 -2.80 3.27 -0.66
CA GLY A 182 -1.51 3.89 -0.99
C GLY A 182 -1.59 5.39 -1.24
N ALA A 183 -0.91 5.88 -2.26
CA ALA A 183 -0.87 7.32 -2.54
C ALA A 183 -2.22 7.91 -2.95
N MET A 184 -3.10 7.10 -3.53
CA MET A 184 -4.39 7.57 -4.02
C MET A 184 -5.35 7.98 -2.90
N VAL A 185 -5.08 7.61 -1.66
CA VAL A 185 -5.79 8.13 -0.46
C VAL A 185 -5.71 9.65 -0.41
N TYR A 186 -4.54 10.22 -0.67
CA TYR A 186 -4.35 11.69 -0.63
C TYR A 186 -4.93 12.38 -1.85
N THR A 187 -4.89 11.74 -3.02
CA THR A 187 -5.58 12.25 -4.22
C THR A 187 -7.10 12.30 -3.99
N ALA A 188 -7.65 11.28 -3.32
CA ALA A 188 -9.06 11.26 -2.94
C ALA A 188 -9.39 12.34 -1.91
N GLU A 189 -8.51 12.55 -0.90
CA GLU A 189 -8.69 13.59 0.12
C GLU A 189 -8.73 14.99 -0.49
N GLU A 190 -7.76 15.30 -1.37
CA GLU A 190 -7.73 16.60 -2.07
C GLU A 190 -8.96 16.79 -2.97
N ALA A 191 -9.46 15.74 -3.62
CA ALA A 191 -10.68 15.79 -4.43
C ALA A 191 -11.93 16.01 -3.56
N ALA A 192 -12.04 15.30 -2.44
CA ALA A 192 -13.14 15.45 -1.49
C ALA A 192 -13.22 16.88 -0.94
N GLN A 193 -12.08 17.49 -0.58
CA GLN A 193 -12.02 18.87 -0.11
C GLN A 193 -12.55 19.88 -1.14
N GLN A 194 -12.40 19.62 -2.45
CA GLN A 194 -12.96 20.49 -3.49
C GLN A 194 -14.47 20.34 -3.61
N LEU A 195 -15.03 19.20 -3.21
CA LEU A 195 -16.47 18.93 -3.25
C LEU A 195 -17.21 19.40 -1.99
N ASP A 196 -16.50 19.64 -0.88
CA ASP A 196 -17.08 20.23 0.32
C ASP A 196 -17.78 21.57 0.01
N GLY A 197 -17.21 22.36 -0.91
CA GLY A 197 -17.80 23.61 -1.39
C GLY A 197 -19.09 23.44 -2.20
N ASP A 198 -19.30 22.27 -2.77
CA ASP A 198 -20.50 21.89 -3.53
C ASP A 198 -21.55 21.21 -2.60
N GLY A 199 -21.23 21.01 -1.33
CA GLY A 199 -22.10 20.38 -0.32
C GLY A 199 -22.15 18.85 -0.44
N VAL A 200 -21.16 18.22 -1.07
CA VAL A 200 -21.07 16.75 -1.23
C VAL A 200 -20.10 16.18 -0.22
N SER A 201 -20.57 15.29 0.64
CA SER A 201 -19.84 14.65 1.72
C SER A 201 -19.26 13.29 1.26
N VAL A 202 -17.95 13.19 1.17
CA VAL A 202 -17.26 12.00 0.63
C VAL A 202 -16.61 11.19 1.73
N GLU A 203 -17.00 9.91 1.85
CA GLU A 203 -16.28 8.93 2.66
C GLU A 203 -15.05 8.40 1.89
N ILE A 204 -13.89 8.38 2.53
CA ILE A 204 -12.68 7.78 1.96
C ILE A 204 -12.30 6.56 2.81
N LEU A 205 -12.36 5.39 2.20
CA LEU A 205 -11.99 4.12 2.81
C LEU A 205 -10.63 3.66 2.29
N ASP A 206 -9.60 3.75 3.14
CA ASP A 206 -8.26 3.21 2.87
C ASP A 206 -8.23 1.72 3.20
N LEU A 207 -8.04 0.89 2.18
CA LEU A 207 -7.99 -0.57 2.36
C LEU A 207 -6.77 -1.05 3.13
N ARG A 208 -5.64 -0.34 3.08
CA ARG A 208 -4.36 -0.69 3.72
C ARG A 208 -3.77 -2.04 3.28
N THR A 209 -4.60 -3.05 3.06
CA THR A 209 -4.23 -4.39 2.61
C THR A 209 -5.17 -4.85 1.51
N LEU A 210 -4.63 -5.48 0.47
CA LEU A 210 -5.39 -6.05 -0.64
C LEU A 210 -5.59 -7.56 -0.50
N VAL A 211 -4.67 -8.25 0.17
CA VAL A 211 -4.80 -9.67 0.50
C VAL A 211 -4.29 -9.91 1.94
N PRO A 212 -5.17 -10.17 2.89
CA PRO A 212 -6.63 -10.04 2.79
C PRO A 212 -7.08 -8.58 2.77
N TRP A 213 -8.22 -8.28 2.13
CA TRP A 213 -8.86 -6.96 2.20
C TRP A 213 -10.12 -6.98 3.09
N ASP A 214 -10.55 -5.81 3.56
CA ASP A 214 -11.74 -5.67 4.40
C ASP A 214 -13.00 -5.54 3.55
N LYS A 215 -13.44 -6.67 2.98
CA LYS A 215 -14.66 -6.74 2.20
C LYS A 215 -15.88 -6.21 2.96
N GLN A 216 -15.97 -6.54 4.25
CA GLN A 216 -17.10 -6.12 5.07
C GLN A 216 -17.19 -4.60 5.18
N ALA A 217 -16.07 -3.91 5.45
CA ALA A 217 -16.04 -2.46 5.52
C ALA A 217 -16.43 -1.81 4.19
N VAL A 218 -16.00 -2.38 3.06
CA VAL A 218 -16.40 -1.90 1.73
C VAL A 218 -17.92 -2.03 1.53
N LEU A 219 -18.50 -3.19 1.82
CA LEU A 219 -19.93 -3.39 1.68
C LEU A 219 -20.76 -2.51 2.64
N GLU A 220 -20.27 -2.25 3.85
CA GLU A 220 -20.90 -1.31 4.78
C GLU A 220 -20.85 0.13 4.26
N SER A 221 -19.71 0.55 3.68
CA SER A 221 -19.56 1.86 3.05
C SER A 221 -20.53 2.01 1.85
N VAL A 222 -20.63 0.98 1.00
CA VAL A 222 -21.60 0.96 -0.12
C VAL A 222 -23.03 1.12 0.37
N ARG A 223 -23.46 0.36 1.37
CA ARG A 223 -24.82 0.44 1.94
C ARG A 223 -25.12 1.80 2.56
N LYS A 224 -24.10 2.49 3.03
CA LYS A 224 -24.23 3.82 3.62
C LYS A 224 -24.44 4.90 2.58
N THR A 225 -23.68 4.88 1.49
CA THR A 225 -23.60 5.99 0.52
C THR A 225 -24.26 5.70 -0.82
N SER A 226 -24.50 4.45 -1.16
CA SER A 226 -25.11 3.95 -2.40
C SER A 226 -24.39 4.33 -3.71
N LYS A 227 -23.31 5.12 -3.64
CA LYS A 227 -22.55 5.64 -4.78
C LYS A 227 -21.05 5.46 -4.53
N VAL A 228 -20.39 4.73 -5.41
CA VAL A 228 -19.01 4.25 -5.16
C VAL A 228 -18.08 4.53 -6.31
N LEU A 229 -16.93 5.10 -5.96
CA LEU A 229 -15.77 5.23 -6.83
C LEU A 229 -14.63 4.37 -6.27
N VAL A 230 -14.06 3.50 -7.09
CA VAL A 230 -12.83 2.76 -6.76
C VAL A 230 -11.67 3.47 -7.47
N LEU A 231 -10.69 3.92 -6.69
CA LEU A 231 -9.54 4.70 -7.16
C LEU A 231 -8.24 3.96 -6.89
N HIS A 232 -7.44 3.74 -7.93
CA HIS A 232 -6.09 3.20 -7.77
C HIS A 232 -5.15 3.57 -8.92
N GLU A 233 -3.85 3.46 -8.70
CA GLU A 233 -2.81 3.87 -9.65
C GLU A 233 -2.37 2.73 -10.60
N ASP A 234 -2.79 1.49 -10.38
CA ASP A 234 -2.55 0.38 -11.30
C ASP A 234 -3.43 0.49 -12.56
N THR A 235 -3.16 -0.28 -13.60
CA THR A 235 -3.88 -0.27 -14.87
C THR A 235 -5.35 -0.65 -14.70
N HIS A 236 -6.17 -0.21 -15.66
CA HIS A 236 -7.62 -0.47 -15.63
C HIS A 236 -7.93 -1.96 -15.77
N THR A 237 -7.29 -2.61 -16.75
CA THR A 237 -7.46 -4.03 -17.00
C THR A 237 -6.64 -4.85 -16.01
N GLY A 238 -7.31 -5.74 -15.27
CA GLY A 238 -6.66 -6.61 -14.30
C GLY A 238 -6.25 -5.95 -12.99
N GLY A 239 -6.44 -4.63 -12.83
CA GLY A 239 -6.23 -3.94 -11.56
C GLY A 239 -7.20 -4.43 -10.48
N PHE A 240 -6.77 -4.42 -9.21
CA PHE A 240 -7.54 -4.96 -8.08
C PHE A 240 -8.90 -4.26 -7.87
N GLY A 241 -9.04 -3.04 -8.35
CA GLY A 241 -10.33 -2.33 -8.40
C GLY A 241 -11.41 -3.06 -9.19
N GLY A 242 -11.04 -3.94 -10.12
CA GLY A 242 -11.97 -4.82 -10.83
C GLY A 242 -12.59 -5.88 -9.92
N GLU A 243 -11.80 -6.48 -9.03
CA GLU A 243 -12.25 -7.44 -8.01
C GLU A 243 -13.21 -6.78 -7.01
N ILE A 244 -12.86 -5.58 -6.54
CA ILE A 244 -13.72 -4.80 -5.63
C ILE A 244 -15.06 -4.49 -6.30
N ALA A 245 -15.04 -3.99 -7.54
CA ALA A 245 -16.26 -3.66 -8.29
C ALA A 245 -17.13 -4.89 -8.56
N ALA A 246 -16.54 -6.05 -8.88
CA ALA A 246 -17.26 -7.31 -9.04
C ALA A 246 -17.92 -7.75 -7.74
N THR A 247 -17.19 -7.71 -6.61
CA THR A 247 -17.73 -8.06 -5.29
C THR A 247 -18.90 -7.16 -4.90
N ILE A 248 -18.80 -5.85 -5.14
CA ILE A 248 -19.89 -4.91 -4.88
C ILE A 248 -21.12 -5.26 -5.74
N ALA A 249 -20.91 -5.55 -7.03
CA ALA A 249 -22.00 -5.92 -7.94
C ALA A 249 -22.66 -7.26 -7.56
N GLU A 250 -21.92 -8.19 -6.98
CA GLU A 250 -22.47 -9.48 -6.53
C GLU A 250 -23.21 -9.39 -5.20
N GLU A 251 -22.73 -8.59 -4.25
CA GLU A 251 -23.15 -8.64 -2.85
C GLU A 251 -23.86 -7.39 -2.33
N ALA A 252 -23.86 -6.30 -3.09
CA ALA A 252 -24.48 -5.03 -2.75
C ALA A 252 -25.17 -4.35 -3.95
N PHE A 253 -25.54 -5.10 -4.99
CA PHE A 253 -26.18 -4.53 -6.18
C PHE A 253 -27.47 -3.77 -5.85
N GLU A 254 -28.28 -4.29 -4.92
CA GLU A 254 -29.54 -3.69 -4.51
C GLU A 254 -29.35 -2.41 -3.65
N ASP A 255 -28.13 -2.17 -3.17
CA ASP A 255 -27.78 -1.00 -2.37
C ASP A 255 -27.21 0.15 -3.23
N LEU A 256 -27.08 -0.03 -4.55
CA LEU A 256 -26.46 0.95 -5.45
C LEU A 256 -27.51 1.85 -6.12
N ASP A 257 -27.28 3.17 -6.03
CA ASP A 257 -28.05 4.19 -6.77
C ASP A 257 -27.35 4.60 -8.09
N ALA A 258 -26.07 4.20 -8.26
CA ALA A 258 -25.27 4.52 -9.44
C ALA A 258 -24.37 3.33 -9.84
N PRO A 259 -23.87 3.27 -11.09
CA PRO A 259 -22.83 2.30 -11.45
C PRO A 259 -21.56 2.48 -10.61
N VAL A 260 -20.91 1.37 -10.22
CA VAL A 260 -19.59 1.44 -9.60
C VAL A 260 -18.60 2.03 -10.59
N LYS A 261 -18.07 3.20 -10.30
CA LYS A 261 -17.09 3.90 -11.14
C LYS A 261 -15.67 3.51 -10.75
N ARG A 262 -14.80 3.31 -11.73
CA ARG A 262 -13.37 3.08 -11.49
C ARG A 262 -12.55 4.19 -12.15
N ILE A 263 -11.67 4.82 -11.39
CA ILE A 263 -10.63 5.73 -11.88
C ILE A 263 -9.28 5.07 -11.62
N THR A 264 -8.51 4.89 -12.69
CA THR A 264 -7.28 4.08 -12.70
C THR A 264 -6.29 4.67 -13.68
N ALA A 265 -5.04 4.19 -13.66
CA ALA A 265 -4.15 4.45 -14.78
C ALA A 265 -4.65 3.77 -16.06
N PRO A 266 -4.30 4.30 -17.24
CA PRO A 266 -4.60 3.67 -18.53
C PRO A 266 -3.77 2.39 -18.75
N ASP A 267 -4.25 1.51 -19.64
CA ASP A 267 -3.60 0.23 -19.98
C ASP A 267 -2.36 0.45 -20.88
N THR A 268 -1.38 1.17 -20.35
CA THR A 268 -0.09 1.45 -21.02
C THR A 268 1.06 1.34 -20.03
N PRO A 269 2.31 1.08 -20.50
CA PRO A 269 3.47 1.17 -19.64
C PRO A 269 3.64 2.59 -19.07
N VAL A 270 4.11 2.70 -17.83
CA VAL A 270 4.37 4.00 -17.19
C VAL A 270 5.44 4.79 -17.95
N PRO A 271 5.15 6.02 -18.38
CA PRO A 271 6.13 6.83 -19.10
C PRO A 271 7.27 7.36 -18.22
N PHE A 272 8.45 7.61 -18.83
CA PHE A 272 9.55 8.31 -18.17
C PHE A 272 9.37 9.84 -18.15
N SER A 273 8.72 10.38 -19.17
CA SER A 273 8.54 11.83 -19.32
C SER A 273 7.61 12.37 -18.23
N PRO A 274 8.02 13.38 -17.41
CA PRO A 274 7.17 13.92 -16.34
C PRO A 274 5.77 14.34 -16.79
N PRO A 275 5.58 15.03 -17.93
CA PRO A 275 4.23 15.37 -18.40
C PRO A 275 3.38 14.14 -18.76
N LEU A 276 4.00 13.09 -19.31
CA LEU A 276 3.31 11.86 -19.66
C LEU A 276 3.02 11.01 -18.42
N GLU A 277 3.94 10.94 -17.46
CA GLU A 277 3.71 10.29 -16.18
C GLU A 277 2.56 10.97 -15.41
N LYS A 278 2.52 12.32 -15.42
CA LYS A 278 1.40 13.06 -14.83
C LYS A 278 0.07 12.72 -15.52
N ALA A 279 0.04 12.58 -16.84
CA ALA A 279 -1.15 12.18 -17.59
C ALA A 279 -1.52 10.69 -17.43
N PHE A 280 -0.59 9.87 -16.96
CA PHE A 280 -0.79 8.45 -16.67
C PHE A 280 -1.43 8.22 -15.29
N ILE A 281 -0.93 8.91 -14.26
CA ILE A 281 -1.40 8.78 -12.87
C ILE A 281 -2.75 9.50 -12.72
N PRO A 282 -3.78 8.90 -12.10
CA PRO A 282 -5.02 9.60 -11.76
C PRO A 282 -4.75 10.91 -11.01
N GLN A 283 -5.28 12.01 -11.53
CA GLN A 283 -5.12 13.33 -10.94
C GLN A 283 -6.36 13.71 -10.10
N VAL A 284 -6.20 14.71 -9.25
CA VAL A 284 -7.29 15.23 -8.42
C VAL A 284 -8.49 15.65 -9.29
N GLU A 285 -8.23 16.30 -10.42
CA GLU A 285 -9.27 16.77 -11.36
C GLU A 285 -10.08 15.60 -11.94
N ASP A 286 -9.44 14.45 -12.21
CA ASP A 286 -10.13 13.23 -12.70
C ASP A 286 -11.06 12.68 -11.62
N VAL A 287 -10.60 12.66 -10.37
CA VAL A 287 -11.38 12.18 -9.22
C VAL A 287 -12.57 13.13 -8.95
N VAL A 288 -12.34 14.45 -8.95
CA VAL A 288 -13.40 15.46 -8.80
C VAL A 288 -14.46 15.30 -9.87
N ALA A 289 -14.05 15.16 -11.15
CA ALA A 289 -14.99 14.94 -12.24
C ALA A 289 -15.79 13.65 -12.05
N GLY A 290 -15.12 12.57 -11.63
CA GLY A 290 -15.74 11.28 -11.36
C GLY A 290 -16.75 11.30 -10.22
N LEU A 291 -16.44 12.02 -9.15
CA LEU A 291 -17.32 12.17 -7.99
C LEU A 291 -18.51 13.07 -8.30
N ARG A 292 -18.33 14.17 -9.06
CA ARG A 292 -19.45 15.00 -9.53
C ARG A 292 -20.42 14.21 -10.39
N ASP A 293 -19.92 13.45 -11.34
CA ASP A 293 -20.73 12.58 -12.19
C ASP A 293 -21.56 11.57 -11.36
N LEU A 294 -20.95 10.98 -10.32
CA LEU A 294 -21.67 10.10 -9.40
C LEU A 294 -22.68 10.85 -8.51
N SER A 295 -22.43 12.10 -8.17
CA SER A 295 -23.33 12.88 -7.32
C SER A 295 -24.64 13.23 -8.03
N GLU A 296 -24.66 13.23 -9.36
CA GLU A 296 -25.84 13.55 -10.19
C GLU A 296 -26.85 12.40 -10.29
N TYR A 297 -26.45 11.16 -9.90
CA TYR A 297 -27.40 10.05 -9.80
C TYR A 297 -28.29 10.19 -8.58
#